data_f2d83a53091dffdf0296e1c00852cef7
#
_entry.id   f2d83a53091dffdf0296e1c00852cef7
#
_cell.length_a   1.000
_cell.length_b   1.000
_cell.length_c   1.000
_cell.angle_alpha   90.00
_cell.angle_beta   90.00
_cell.angle_gamma   90.00
#
_symmetry.space_group_name_H-M   'P 1'
#
loop_
_entity.id
_entity.type
_entity.pdbx_description
1 polymer ?
#
loop_
_entity_poly.entity_id
_entity_poly.type
_entity_poly.pdbx_seq_one_letter_code
_entity_poly.pdbx_strand_id
1 'polypeptide(L)'
;KPDDSVFDHSTFTKNRDRFHEHGLMQAFFDGVVAKAIQAQAASDEHFSVDGTLIQSMASLKSFRPKGQDPKDPPGASGPAVKDSNGWAEFKGKKRANATHECRTDPEAKLYRKGSGREAKLYHMGHALMENRNGLIMALDIGEANGYEERNATIRMLKHVRKRHRK
;
A
#
# COMPACT_ATOMS: atom_id res chain seq x y z
N LYS A 1 3.39 19.49 31.37
CA LYS A 1 2.59 20.74 31.34
C LYS A 1 2.35 21.16 29.90
N PRO A 2 1.25 21.92 29.57
CA PRO A 2 1.00 22.36 28.19
C PRO A 2 2.13 23.19 27.60
N ASP A 3 2.95 23.82 28.42
CA ASP A 3 4.03 24.73 28.03
C ASP A 3 5.41 24.05 27.98
N ASP A 4 5.47 22.73 28.19
CA ASP A 4 6.74 21.99 28.11
C ASP A 4 7.20 21.93 26.64
N SER A 5 8.49 22.17 26.40
CA SER A 5 9.08 22.16 25.07
C SER A 5 8.93 20.77 24.44
N VAL A 6 8.28 20.70 23.30
CA VAL A 6 8.13 19.48 22.49
C VAL A 6 9.44 19.23 21.73
N PHE A 7 9.79 17.98 21.53
CA PHE A 7 10.96 17.61 20.73
C PHE A 7 10.82 18.07 19.28
N ASP A 8 11.95 18.40 18.65
CA ASP A 8 12.03 18.86 17.27
C ASP A 8 11.52 17.80 16.27
N HIS A 9 10.97 18.25 15.14
CA HIS A 9 10.46 17.36 14.08
C HIS A 9 11.51 16.39 13.52
N SER A 10 12.79 16.78 13.53
CA SER A 10 13.89 15.89 13.12
C SER A 10 14.06 14.71 14.06
N THR A 11 13.85 14.92 15.36
CA THR A 11 13.84 13.86 16.36
C THR A 11 12.70 12.87 16.12
N PHE A 12 11.51 13.39 15.78
CA PHE A 12 10.38 12.54 15.40
C PHE A 12 10.69 11.68 14.17
N THR A 13 11.26 12.27 13.13
CA THR A 13 11.62 11.55 11.89
C THR A 13 12.65 10.44 12.17
N LYS A 14 13.72 10.74 12.90
CA LYS A 14 14.74 9.75 13.28
C LYS A 14 14.18 8.60 14.11
N ASN A 15 13.30 8.89 15.06
CA ASN A 15 12.69 7.86 15.90
C ASN A 15 11.69 7.02 15.09
N ARG A 16 10.94 7.60 14.17
CA ARG A 16 10.05 6.85 13.28
C ARG A 16 10.81 5.80 12.48
N ASP A 17 11.95 6.16 11.90
CA ASP A 17 12.76 5.25 11.09
C ASP A 17 13.32 4.11 11.96
N ARG A 18 13.82 4.41 13.16
CA ARG A 18 14.25 3.41 14.15
C ARG A 18 13.13 2.48 14.59
N PHE A 19 11.93 3.02 14.83
CA PHE A 19 10.76 2.21 15.20
C PHE A 19 10.36 1.28 14.08
N HIS A 20 10.48 1.74 12.83
CA HIS A 20 10.21 0.91 11.65
C HIS A 20 11.23 -0.23 11.53
N GLU A 21 12.52 0.05 11.62
CA GLU A 21 13.60 -0.95 11.57
C GLU A 21 13.44 -2.06 12.62
N HIS A 22 12.96 -1.71 13.82
CA HIS A 22 12.75 -2.67 14.90
C HIS A 22 11.33 -3.25 14.98
N GLY A 23 10.46 -2.96 14.01
CA GLY A 23 9.07 -3.45 13.99
C GLY A 23 8.20 -2.96 15.16
N LEU A 24 8.62 -1.89 15.86
CA LEU A 24 7.94 -1.40 17.05
C LEU A 24 6.55 -0.82 16.74
N MET A 25 6.35 -0.26 15.56
CA MET A 25 5.04 0.26 15.15
C MET A 25 4.00 -0.85 15.05
N GLN A 26 4.38 -1.99 14.48
CA GLN A 26 3.50 -3.16 14.40
C GLN A 26 3.24 -3.75 15.79
N ALA A 27 4.29 -3.91 16.61
CA ALA A 27 4.16 -4.41 17.97
C ALA A 27 3.26 -3.52 18.86
N PHE A 28 3.38 -2.20 18.70
CA PHE A 28 2.51 -1.24 19.39
C PHE A 28 1.04 -1.39 18.96
N PHE A 29 0.78 -1.42 17.64
CA PHE A 29 -0.56 -1.62 17.11
C PHE A 29 -1.16 -2.94 17.63
N ASP A 30 -0.40 -4.02 17.55
CA ASP A 30 -0.82 -5.33 18.03
C ASP A 30 -1.12 -5.34 19.54
N GLY A 31 -0.33 -4.63 20.33
CA GLY A 31 -0.55 -4.47 21.75
C GLY A 31 -1.82 -3.70 22.08
N VAL A 32 -2.13 -2.64 21.32
CA VAL A 32 -3.39 -1.87 21.47
C VAL A 32 -4.60 -2.75 21.14
N VAL A 33 -4.56 -3.47 20.01
CA VAL A 33 -5.63 -4.38 19.62
C VAL A 33 -5.84 -5.48 20.66
N ALA A 34 -4.77 -6.08 21.19
CA ALA A 34 -4.85 -7.11 22.21
C ALA A 34 -5.52 -6.57 23.51
N LYS A 35 -5.17 -5.35 23.93
CA LYS A 35 -5.80 -4.69 25.07
C LYS A 35 -7.27 -4.39 24.83
N ALA A 36 -7.65 -3.97 23.62
CA ALA A 36 -9.04 -3.71 23.26
C ALA A 36 -9.88 -5.00 23.32
N ILE A 37 -9.35 -6.12 22.83
CA ILE A 37 -10.00 -7.44 22.94
C ILE A 37 -10.15 -7.85 24.40
N GLN A 38 -9.09 -7.74 25.19
CA GLN A 38 -9.11 -8.10 26.62
C GLN A 38 -10.09 -7.25 27.43
N ALA A 39 -10.22 -5.96 27.10
CA ALA A 39 -11.18 -5.05 27.71
C ALA A 39 -12.62 -5.20 27.18
N GLN A 40 -12.88 -6.17 26.29
CA GLN A 40 -14.17 -6.36 25.61
C GLN A 40 -14.64 -5.12 24.81
N ALA A 41 -13.70 -4.26 24.45
CA ALA A 41 -13.93 -3.07 23.63
C ALA A 41 -13.89 -3.36 22.13
N ALA A 42 -13.55 -4.60 21.73
CA ALA A 42 -13.58 -5.05 20.34
C ALA A 42 -14.55 -6.24 20.19
N SER A 43 -15.45 -6.14 19.23
CA SER A 43 -16.38 -7.19 18.86
C SER A 43 -15.78 -8.11 17.80
N ASP A 44 -16.21 -9.37 17.76
CA ASP A 44 -15.86 -10.36 16.74
C ASP A 44 -17.02 -10.74 15.81
N GLU A 45 -18.14 -10.01 15.90
CA GLU A 45 -19.37 -10.34 15.16
C GLU A 45 -19.41 -9.80 13.74
N HIS A 46 -19.13 -8.50 13.58
CA HIS A 46 -19.26 -7.81 12.31
C HIS A 46 -18.05 -6.95 12.01
N PHE A 47 -17.53 -7.11 10.79
CA PHE A 47 -16.38 -6.35 10.31
C PHE A 47 -16.69 -5.67 8.98
N SER A 48 -16.12 -4.48 8.79
CA SER A 48 -16.05 -3.79 7.51
C SER A 48 -14.61 -3.72 7.02
N VAL A 49 -14.43 -3.82 5.71
CA VAL A 49 -13.13 -3.61 5.05
C VAL A 49 -13.27 -2.43 4.13
N ASP A 50 -12.30 -1.55 4.17
CA ASP A 50 -12.17 -0.46 3.22
C ASP A 50 -10.76 -0.42 2.63
N GLY A 51 -10.70 -0.15 1.33
CA GLY A 51 -9.47 -0.07 0.56
C GLY A 51 -9.16 1.35 0.10
N THR A 52 -7.92 1.79 0.27
CA THR A 52 -7.44 3.07 -0.22
C THR A 52 -6.22 2.92 -1.12
N LEU A 53 -6.12 3.78 -2.14
CA LEU A 53 -4.95 3.84 -3.00
C LEU A 53 -3.88 4.73 -2.37
N ILE A 54 -2.72 4.15 -2.13
CA ILE A 54 -1.53 4.83 -1.60
C ILE A 54 -0.58 5.08 -2.78
N GLN A 55 -0.40 6.35 -3.15
CA GLN A 55 0.50 6.69 -4.26
C GLN A 55 1.94 6.41 -3.86
N SER A 56 2.64 5.64 -4.71
CA SER A 56 4.09 5.45 -4.56
C SER A 56 4.85 6.75 -4.82
N MET A 57 5.92 6.96 -4.07
CA MET A 57 6.85 8.07 -4.29
C MET A 57 7.73 7.87 -5.54
N ALA A 58 7.71 6.67 -6.12
CA ALA A 58 8.47 6.36 -7.32
C ALA A 58 7.98 7.14 -8.54
N SER A 59 8.90 7.68 -9.32
CA SER A 59 8.58 8.36 -10.57
C SER A 59 8.12 7.37 -11.63
N LEU A 60 7.16 7.77 -12.48
CA LEU A 60 6.78 7.02 -13.69
C LEU A 60 7.95 6.78 -14.68
N LYS A 61 9.05 7.55 -14.55
CA LYS A 61 10.29 7.30 -15.32
C LYS A 61 10.97 5.99 -14.92
N SER A 62 10.76 5.53 -13.70
CA SER A 62 11.27 4.23 -13.22
C SER A 62 10.43 3.04 -13.66
N PHE A 63 9.24 3.27 -14.24
CA PHE A 63 8.37 2.23 -14.77
C PHE A 63 8.86 1.81 -16.17
N ARG A 64 9.63 0.71 -16.21
CA ARG A 64 10.39 0.25 -17.38
C ARG A 64 10.00 -1.17 -17.78
N PRO A 65 10.27 -1.59 -19.03
CA PRO A 65 10.08 -2.96 -19.47
C PRO A 65 10.78 -3.95 -18.55
N LYS A 66 10.13 -5.07 -18.27
CA LYS A 66 10.71 -6.18 -17.50
C LYS A 66 11.90 -6.77 -18.26
N GLY A 67 12.94 -7.19 -17.53
CA GLY A 67 14.13 -7.81 -18.12
C GLY A 67 15.09 -6.85 -18.86
N GLN A 68 14.86 -5.55 -18.81
CA GLN A 68 15.79 -4.56 -19.38
C GLN A 68 16.93 -4.24 -18.39
N ASP A 69 18.18 -4.18 -18.87
CA ASP A 69 19.32 -3.84 -18.02
C ASP A 69 19.15 -2.42 -17.41
N PRO A 70 19.52 -2.22 -16.13
CA PRO A 70 19.52 -0.90 -15.50
C PRO A 70 20.32 0.18 -16.24
N LYS A 71 21.35 -0.23 -16.98
CA LYS A 71 22.24 0.67 -17.74
C LYS A 71 21.67 1.08 -19.09
N ASP A 72 20.63 0.40 -19.59
CA ASP A 72 20.06 0.75 -20.89
C ASP A 72 19.31 2.07 -20.85
N PRO A 73 19.47 2.94 -21.86
CA PRO A 73 18.74 4.21 -21.93
C PRO A 73 17.23 3.97 -22.00
N PRO A 74 16.41 4.88 -21.44
CA PRO A 74 14.96 4.77 -21.48
C PRO A 74 14.47 4.69 -22.94
N GLY A 75 13.93 3.56 -23.34
CA GLY A 75 13.36 3.38 -24.69
C GLY A 75 14.12 2.46 -25.65
N ALA A 76 15.16 1.77 -25.21
CA ALA A 76 16.06 0.99 -26.08
C ALA A 76 15.48 -0.32 -26.65
N SER A 77 14.32 -0.79 -26.27
CA SER A 77 13.82 -2.10 -26.80
C SER A 77 12.31 -2.22 -26.92
N GLY A 78 11.85 -2.59 -28.09
CA GLY A 78 10.52 -3.10 -28.43
C GLY A 78 9.90 -2.43 -29.66
N PRO A 79 9.14 -3.16 -30.47
CA PRO A 79 8.47 -2.61 -31.64
C PRO A 79 7.46 -1.53 -31.26
N ALA A 80 7.44 -0.44 -32.02
CA ALA A 80 6.47 0.63 -31.86
C ALA A 80 5.08 0.13 -32.24
N VAL A 81 4.16 0.10 -31.28
CA VAL A 81 2.73 -0.10 -31.57
C VAL A 81 2.12 1.29 -31.75
N LYS A 82 1.62 1.57 -32.93
CA LYS A 82 0.84 2.78 -33.22
C LYS A 82 -0.58 2.58 -32.68
N ASP A 83 -0.87 3.16 -31.54
CA ASP A 83 -2.24 3.25 -31.03
C ASP A 83 -2.55 4.71 -30.67
N SER A 84 -3.69 5.20 -31.11
CA SER A 84 -4.08 6.62 -31.18
C SER A 84 -4.44 7.26 -29.82
N ASN A 85 -4.16 6.62 -28.69
CA ASN A 85 -4.57 7.09 -27.38
C ASN A 85 -3.36 7.65 -26.59
N GLY A 86 -3.04 8.92 -26.80
CA GLY A 86 -1.84 9.60 -26.29
C GLY A 86 -1.61 9.58 -24.78
N TRP A 87 -2.51 8.99 -23.99
CA TRP A 87 -2.38 8.83 -22.54
C TRP A 87 -1.77 7.49 -22.10
N ALA A 88 -1.89 6.48 -22.95
CA ALA A 88 -1.32 5.15 -22.68
C ALA A 88 0.12 5.02 -23.20
N GLU A 89 0.59 5.99 -23.99
CA GLU A 89 1.80 5.86 -24.80
C GLU A 89 2.79 6.99 -24.51
N PHE A 90 3.82 6.70 -23.76
CA PHE A 90 5.02 7.51 -23.80
C PHE A 90 5.91 7.01 -24.94
N LYS A 91 6.08 7.81 -25.98
CA LYS A 91 6.83 7.45 -27.20
C LYS A 91 6.30 6.21 -27.94
N GLY A 92 4.97 6.07 -28.09
CA GLY A 92 4.35 5.02 -28.89
C GLY A 92 4.38 3.62 -28.27
N LYS A 93 4.66 3.47 -26.96
CA LYS A 93 4.67 2.18 -26.27
C LYS A 93 3.63 2.13 -25.16
N LYS A 94 2.69 1.20 -25.28
CA LYS A 94 1.70 0.94 -24.24
C LYS A 94 2.37 0.37 -23.01
N ARG A 95 2.24 1.06 -21.87
CA ARG A 95 2.77 0.63 -20.60
C ARG A 95 1.71 -0.14 -19.82
N ALA A 96 2.00 -1.36 -19.42
CA ALA A 96 1.11 -2.21 -18.65
C ALA A 96 1.90 -2.98 -17.60
N ASN A 97 1.28 -3.32 -16.48
CA ASN A 97 1.91 -4.12 -15.42
C ASN A 97 2.40 -5.51 -15.88
N ALA A 98 1.78 -6.05 -16.96
CA ALA A 98 2.23 -7.30 -17.55
C ALA A 98 3.64 -7.18 -18.20
N THR A 99 3.93 -6.03 -18.81
CA THR A 99 5.15 -5.80 -19.61
C THR A 99 6.17 -4.89 -18.93
N HIS A 100 5.75 -4.13 -17.93
CA HIS A 100 6.58 -3.15 -17.24
C HIS A 100 6.51 -3.33 -15.73
N GLU A 101 7.56 -2.89 -15.05
CA GLU A 101 7.67 -2.84 -13.59
C GLU A 101 8.34 -1.55 -13.13
N CYS A 102 8.04 -1.11 -11.94
CA CYS A 102 8.73 0.01 -11.33
C CYS A 102 10.02 -0.49 -10.69
N ARG A 103 11.17 0.05 -11.12
CA ARG A 103 12.47 -0.37 -10.58
C ARG A 103 12.79 0.19 -9.21
N THR A 104 12.30 1.38 -8.93
CA THR A 104 12.49 2.03 -7.62
C THR A 104 11.59 1.42 -6.55
N ASP A 105 10.41 0.94 -6.96
CA ASP A 105 9.39 0.39 -6.08
C ASP A 105 8.68 -0.77 -6.82
N PRO A 106 9.25 -2.00 -6.80
CA PRO A 106 8.76 -3.12 -7.60
C PRO A 106 7.34 -3.59 -7.26
N GLU A 107 6.89 -3.31 -6.04
CA GLU A 107 5.54 -3.68 -5.56
C GLU A 107 4.48 -2.69 -6.04
N ALA A 108 4.86 -1.45 -6.36
CA ALA A 108 3.94 -0.47 -6.89
C ALA A 108 3.46 -0.86 -8.30
N LYS A 109 2.17 -0.80 -8.51
CA LYS A 109 1.53 -1.12 -9.80
C LYS A 109 0.92 0.11 -10.43
N LEU A 110 0.98 0.16 -11.77
CA LEU A 110 0.29 1.18 -12.53
C LEU A 110 -1.21 0.94 -12.41
N TYR A 111 -1.90 1.84 -11.74
CA TYR A 111 -3.33 1.72 -11.47
C TYR A 111 -4.04 3.04 -11.70
N ARG A 112 -5.34 2.98 -12.02
CA ARG A 112 -6.19 4.15 -12.28
C ARG A 112 -7.44 4.06 -11.41
N LYS A 113 -7.75 5.11 -10.69
CA LYS A 113 -8.90 5.17 -9.76
C LYS A 113 -10.27 5.08 -10.46
N GLY A 114 -10.31 5.29 -11.77
CA GLY A 114 -11.54 5.24 -12.54
C GLY A 114 -11.30 5.58 -14.02
N SER A 115 -12.33 5.41 -14.85
CA SER A 115 -12.27 5.79 -16.27
C SER A 115 -11.99 7.29 -16.40
N GLY A 116 -11.13 7.68 -17.33
CA GLY A 116 -10.74 9.09 -17.55
C GLY A 116 -9.74 9.66 -16.53
N ARG A 117 -9.34 8.93 -15.48
CA ARG A 117 -8.31 9.36 -14.55
C ARG A 117 -6.93 8.94 -15.02
N GLU A 118 -5.92 9.74 -14.67
CA GLU A 118 -4.52 9.41 -14.92
C GLU A 118 -4.12 8.12 -14.18
N ALA A 119 -3.37 7.25 -14.85
CA ALA A 119 -2.76 6.08 -14.22
C ALA A 119 -1.46 6.48 -13.52
N LYS A 120 -1.32 6.12 -12.24
CA LYS A 120 -0.13 6.36 -11.43
C LYS A 120 0.34 5.06 -10.77
N LEU A 121 1.52 5.09 -10.20
CA LEU A 121 2.03 3.98 -9.41
C LEU A 121 1.40 4.01 -8.01
N TYR A 122 0.71 2.93 -7.67
CA TYR A 122 -0.01 2.78 -6.40
C TYR A 122 0.29 1.46 -5.72
N HIS A 123 0.20 1.49 -4.41
CA HIS A 123 -0.14 0.37 -3.54
C HIS A 123 -1.61 0.46 -3.13
N MET A 124 -2.17 -0.62 -2.64
CA MET A 124 -3.52 -0.63 -2.08
C MET A 124 -3.43 -0.97 -0.59
N GLY A 125 -3.81 0.00 0.25
CA GLY A 125 -3.91 -0.20 1.69
C GLY A 125 -5.32 -0.60 2.07
N HIS A 126 -5.46 -1.57 2.97
CA HIS A 126 -6.74 -2.07 3.47
C HIS A 126 -6.79 -1.97 4.99
N ALA A 127 -7.93 -1.54 5.50
CA ALA A 127 -8.21 -1.53 6.93
C ALA A 127 -9.41 -2.43 7.23
N LEU A 128 -9.26 -3.32 8.19
CA LEU A 128 -10.34 -4.12 8.75
C LEU A 128 -10.79 -3.48 10.06
N MET A 129 -12.01 -3.04 10.12
CA MET A 129 -12.63 -2.38 11.27
C MET A 129 -13.74 -3.25 11.84
N GLU A 130 -13.77 -3.40 13.17
CA GLU A 130 -14.95 -3.97 13.84
C GLU A 130 -16.03 -2.89 13.95
N ASN A 131 -17.32 -3.29 13.80
CA ASN A 131 -18.38 -2.32 13.57
C ASN A 131 -19.11 -1.83 14.83
N ARG A 132 -18.88 -2.45 15.99
CA ARG A 132 -19.55 -2.04 17.24
C ARG A 132 -18.96 -0.74 17.80
N ASN A 133 -17.62 -0.67 17.85
CA ASN A 133 -16.89 0.44 18.45
C ASN A 133 -16.03 1.20 17.45
N GLY A 134 -15.98 0.74 16.19
CA GLY A 134 -15.20 1.38 15.12
C GLY A 134 -13.69 1.23 15.27
N LEU A 135 -13.22 0.15 15.90
CA LEU A 135 -11.80 -0.08 16.09
C LEU A 135 -11.16 -0.77 14.89
N ILE A 136 -10.01 -0.26 14.46
CA ILE A 136 -9.22 -0.92 13.42
C ILE A 136 -8.52 -2.14 14.04
N MET A 137 -8.83 -3.32 13.54
CA MET A 137 -8.34 -4.60 14.03
C MET A 137 -7.15 -5.14 13.26
N ALA A 138 -7.04 -4.80 11.99
CA ALA A 138 -5.92 -5.17 11.14
C ALA A 138 -5.73 -4.17 10.01
N LEU A 139 -4.48 -4.05 9.56
CA LEU A 139 -4.07 -3.30 8.38
C LEU A 139 -3.30 -4.23 7.45
N ASP A 140 -3.45 -4.05 6.16
CA ASP A 140 -2.73 -4.80 5.14
C ASP A 140 -2.40 -3.89 3.96
N ILE A 141 -1.22 -4.06 3.37
CA ILE A 141 -0.81 -3.33 2.18
C ILE A 141 -0.45 -4.36 1.11
N GLY A 142 -1.02 -4.20 -0.06
CA GLY A 142 -0.79 -5.09 -1.19
C GLY A 142 -0.67 -4.35 -2.51
N GLU A 143 -0.57 -5.11 -3.57
CA GLU A 143 -0.50 -4.58 -4.93
C GLU A 143 -1.83 -3.94 -5.36
N ALA A 144 -1.76 -2.78 -6.02
CA ALA A 144 -2.96 -2.15 -6.56
C ALA A 144 -3.50 -2.94 -7.77
N ASN A 145 -4.47 -3.82 -7.53
CA ASN A 145 -5.19 -4.58 -8.55
C ASN A 145 -6.67 -4.75 -8.16
N GLY A 146 -7.51 -5.22 -9.11
CA GLY A 146 -8.95 -5.34 -8.89
C GLY A 146 -9.40 -6.46 -7.94
N TYR A 147 -8.49 -7.31 -7.47
CA TYR A 147 -8.79 -8.47 -6.63
C TYR A 147 -8.19 -8.36 -5.22
N GLU A 148 -7.31 -7.38 -4.99
CA GLU A 148 -6.51 -7.29 -3.77
C GLU A 148 -7.37 -7.05 -2.52
N GLU A 149 -8.43 -6.26 -2.61
CA GLU A 149 -9.34 -6.03 -1.50
C GLU A 149 -9.91 -7.34 -0.94
N ARG A 150 -10.35 -8.25 -1.83
CA ARG A 150 -10.84 -9.57 -1.43
C ARG A 150 -9.76 -10.42 -0.77
N ASN A 151 -8.56 -10.42 -1.34
CA ASN A 151 -7.43 -11.19 -0.82
C ASN A 151 -6.97 -10.66 0.53
N ALA A 152 -6.84 -9.34 0.66
CA ALA A 152 -6.50 -8.64 1.89
C ALA A 152 -7.55 -8.92 2.99
N THR A 153 -8.84 -8.86 2.66
CA THR A 153 -9.92 -9.20 3.58
C THR A 153 -9.74 -10.59 4.18
N ILE A 154 -9.47 -11.59 3.34
CA ILE A 154 -9.29 -12.97 3.80
C ILE A 154 -8.05 -13.09 4.70
N ARG A 155 -6.93 -12.43 4.35
CA ARG A 155 -5.72 -12.43 5.16
C ARG A 155 -5.96 -11.79 6.54
N MET A 156 -6.57 -10.61 6.55
CA MET A 156 -6.87 -9.85 7.78
C MET A 156 -7.84 -10.59 8.70
N LEU A 157 -8.92 -11.16 8.17
CA LEU A 157 -9.88 -11.96 8.96
C LEU A 157 -9.21 -13.19 9.57
N LYS A 158 -8.38 -13.90 8.83
CA LYS A 158 -7.62 -15.04 9.38
C LYS A 158 -6.70 -14.60 10.53
N HIS A 159 -6.07 -13.44 10.39
CA HIS A 159 -5.18 -12.89 11.40
C HIS A 159 -5.94 -12.51 12.69
N VAL A 160 -7.05 -11.78 12.58
CA VAL A 160 -7.88 -11.36 13.71
C VAL A 160 -8.49 -12.57 14.41
N ARG A 161 -9.04 -13.55 13.66
CA ARG A 161 -9.59 -14.78 14.23
C ARG A 161 -8.59 -15.59 15.06
N LYS A 162 -7.31 -15.58 14.65
CA LYS A 162 -6.24 -16.23 15.42
C LYS A 162 -5.97 -15.51 16.75
N ARG A 163 -6.17 -14.19 16.81
CA ARG A 163 -6.00 -13.39 18.03
C ARG A 163 -7.12 -13.57 19.03
N HIS A 164 -8.37 -13.63 18.57
CA HIS A 164 -9.54 -13.87 19.44
C HIS A 164 -9.57 -15.26 20.07
N ARG A 165 -8.82 -16.22 19.53
CA ARG A 165 -8.74 -17.58 20.07
C ARG A 165 -7.66 -17.79 21.12
N LYS A 166 -6.82 -16.80 21.38
CA LYS A 166 -5.79 -16.80 22.42
C LYS A 166 -6.27 -16.08 23.66
#